data_b6b66332232fd7dabf404a7d809dcc64
#
_entry.id   b6b66332232fd7dabf404a7d809dcc64
#
_cell.length_a   1.000
_cell.length_b   1.000
_cell.length_c   1.000
_cell.angle_alpha   90.00
_cell.angle_beta   90.00
_cell.angle_gamma   90.00
#
_symmetry.space_group_name_H-M   'P 1'
#
loop_
_entity.id
_entity.type
_entity.pdbx_description
1 polymer ?
#
loop_
_entity_poly.entity_id
_entity_poly.type
_entity_poly.pdbx_seq_one_letter_code
_entity_poly.pdbx_strand_id
1 'polypeptide(L)'
;MSLLTASDLAKSYGRVDLFSGISLAVPDRARIGLVGPNGVGKTTLLEVLAGLDSPTEGQVHTSKSVRIGYLPQAADFDSDLTLWDEILHVFSDLRRQEAELAALEEQMANAEGRPAALARYGPAQAAFEGAGGYTYPTRIRQTLAGLGFTAGDYDRPIHQLSGGQRTRALLARLLLAGPDLLILDEPTNHLDVAAVEWLENYLRDCRGAVVIVSHDRYFLDRVVDTIWEISRMGFETYRGSYSDYLSQRAARWERRDRVFKAEIARMESELEYIRRNIAGQNTQQAKGRLRRLSRQIEAFEQGGLLAAQGGKWGEISAEMQISSRPMGVEEAHNRLRALHTPVQSMPDLSLAIRSSGRSGDLVLRTRSLAIGYPEGEGPLFKVPDLLLARGECAGVIGPNGAGKTTFLKTILGKLAPLEGELLLGASLDIGYFAQGHEGLN
;
A
#
# COMPACT_ATOMS: atom_id res chain seq x y z
N MET A 1 12.19 -20.87 -4.73
CA MET A 1 10.87 -21.54 -4.81
C MET A 1 9.81 -20.47 -4.59
N SER A 2 8.61 -20.63 -5.18
CA SER A 2 7.52 -19.68 -4.92
C SER A 2 6.72 -20.14 -3.70
N LEU A 3 6.47 -19.20 -2.77
CA LEU A 3 5.64 -19.44 -1.58
C LEU A 3 4.17 -19.50 -1.94
N LEU A 4 3.77 -18.63 -2.88
CA LEU A 4 2.41 -18.48 -3.36
C LEU A 4 2.44 -18.21 -4.87
N THR A 5 1.51 -18.80 -5.60
CA THR A 5 1.25 -18.52 -7.03
C THR A 5 -0.23 -18.31 -7.26
N ALA A 6 -0.56 -17.38 -8.13
CA ALA A 6 -1.92 -17.11 -8.54
C ALA A 6 -2.01 -17.10 -10.06
N SER A 7 -3.08 -17.67 -10.60
CA SER A 7 -3.31 -17.80 -12.06
C SER A 7 -4.69 -17.26 -12.42
N ASP A 8 -4.69 -16.34 -13.36
CA ASP A 8 -5.89 -15.77 -13.99
C ASP A 8 -6.95 -15.27 -13.00
N LEU A 9 -6.49 -14.62 -11.90
CA LEU A 9 -7.39 -14.11 -10.89
C LEU A 9 -8.30 -13.02 -11.45
N ALA A 10 -9.59 -13.16 -11.21
CA ALA A 10 -10.58 -12.10 -11.38
C ALA A 10 -11.42 -11.95 -10.11
N LYS A 11 -11.84 -10.73 -9.83
CA LYS A 11 -12.75 -10.41 -8.73
C LYS A 11 -13.76 -9.37 -9.14
N SER A 12 -15.04 -9.69 -8.91
CA SER A 12 -16.15 -8.79 -9.12
C SER A 12 -17.09 -8.78 -7.92
N TYR A 13 -17.70 -7.63 -7.64
CA TYR A 13 -18.78 -7.48 -6.68
C TYR A 13 -20.04 -7.01 -7.42
N GLY A 14 -20.98 -7.93 -7.59
CA GLY A 14 -22.19 -7.68 -8.33
C GLY A 14 -21.93 -7.36 -9.80
N ARG A 15 -22.08 -6.08 -10.20
CA ARG A 15 -21.82 -5.61 -11.58
C ARG A 15 -20.50 -4.86 -11.75
N VAL A 16 -19.72 -4.77 -10.71
CA VAL A 16 -18.46 -4.02 -10.73
C VAL A 16 -17.30 -4.99 -10.75
N ASP A 17 -16.57 -5.02 -11.85
CA ASP A 17 -15.34 -5.77 -11.97
C ASP A 17 -14.20 -4.92 -11.38
N LEU A 18 -13.51 -5.46 -10.37
CA LEU A 18 -12.36 -4.81 -9.74
C LEU A 18 -11.08 -5.07 -10.55
N PHE A 19 -10.84 -6.34 -10.85
CA PHE A 19 -9.70 -6.76 -11.65
C PHE A 19 -9.97 -8.10 -12.34
N SER A 20 -9.25 -8.38 -13.41
CA SER A 20 -9.31 -9.65 -14.15
C SER A 20 -7.95 -10.02 -14.72
N GLY A 21 -7.72 -11.34 -14.94
CA GLY A 21 -6.55 -11.87 -15.61
C GLY A 21 -5.22 -11.66 -14.86
N ILE A 22 -5.24 -11.55 -13.52
CA ILE A 22 -4.03 -11.35 -12.74
C ILE A 22 -3.34 -12.70 -12.52
N SER A 23 -2.12 -12.82 -13.06
CA SER A 23 -1.25 -13.96 -12.79
C SER A 23 0.04 -13.46 -12.14
N LEU A 24 0.38 -14.02 -10.96
CA LEU A 24 1.51 -13.56 -10.17
C LEU A 24 2.15 -14.71 -9.37
N ALA A 25 3.36 -14.47 -8.89
CA ALA A 25 4.06 -15.40 -8.00
C ALA A 25 4.82 -14.61 -6.93
N VAL A 26 4.78 -15.09 -5.70
CA VAL A 26 5.55 -14.57 -4.57
C VAL A 26 6.73 -15.50 -4.32
N PRO A 27 7.95 -15.13 -4.73
CA PRO A 27 9.15 -15.89 -4.41
C PRO A 27 9.49 -15.82 -2.92
N ASP A 28 10.29 -16.77 -2.45
CA ASP A 28 10.89 -16.69 -1.11
C ASP A 28 11.70 -15.40 -0.96
N ARG A 29 11.59 -14.76 0.21
CA ARG A 29 12.27 -13.50 0.56
C ARG A 29 11.98 -12.31 -0.36
N ALA A 30 10.97 -12.37 -1.21
CA ALA A 30 10.58 -11.25 -2.05
C ALA A 30 10.13 -10.03 -1.23
N ARG A 31 10.41 -8.83 -1.75
CA ARG A 31 9.96 -7.54 -1.18
C ARG A 31 9.13 -6.83 -2.24
N ILE A 32 7.82 -7.00 -2.15
CA ILE A 32 6.90 -6.59 -3.21
C ILE A 32 6.04 -5.43 -2.72
N GLY A 33 6.01 -4.34 -3.46
CA GLY A 33 5.08 -3.24 -3.27
C GLY A 33 3.90 -3.34 -4.25
N LEU A 34 2.68 -3.32 -3.77
CA LEU A 34 1.48 -3.27 -4.61
C LEU A 34 0.96 -1.84 -4.68
N VAL A 35 0.94 -1.28 -5.89
CA VAL A 35 0.55 0.10 -6.15
C VAL A 35 -0.60 0.17 -7.16
N GLY A 36 -1.34 1.27 -7.13
CA GLY A 36 -2.45 1.53 -8.06
C GLY A 36 -3.42 2.57 -7.51
N PRO A 37 -4.39 3.03 -8.33
CA PRO A 37 -5.41 3.99 -7.92
C PRO A 37 -6.25 3.47 -6.74
N ASN A 38 -6.90 4.40 -6.03
CA ASN A 38 -7.87 4.02 -5.01
C ASN A 38 -9.09 3.35 -5.65
N GLY A 39 -9.63 2.33 -4.99
CA GLY A 39 -10.79 1.58 -5.45
C GLY A 39 -10.52 0.57 -6.58
N VAL A 40 -9.25 0.35 -6.98
CA VAL A 40 -8.90 -0.63 -8.03
C VAL A 40 -8.85 -2.08 -7.53
N GLY A 41 -9.05 -2.29 -6.21
CA GLY A 41 -9.07 -3.64 -5.61
C GLY A 41 -7.74 -4.09 -4.98
N LYS A 42 -6.86 -3.17 -4.55
CA LYS A 42 -5.58 -3.53 -3.89
C LYS A 42 -5.82 -4.37 -2.63
N THR A 43 -6.62 -3.87 -1.69
CA THR A 43 -6.99 -4.58 -0.45
C THR A 43 -7.63 -5.92 -0.75
N THR A 44 -8.58 -5.97 -1.70
CA THR A 44 -9.24 -7.20 -2.12
C THR A 44 -8.26 -8.23 -2.69
N LEU A 45 -7.29 -7.78 -3.49
CA LEU A 45 -6.23 -8.68 -3.98
C LEU A 45 -5.39 -9.22 -2.82
N LEU A 46 -5.03 -8.39 -1.83
CA LEU A 46 -4.31 -8.85 -0.63
C LEU A 46 -5.13 -9.88 0.17
N GLU A 47 -6.43 -9.65 0.34
CA GLU A 47 -7.33 -10.58 1.04
C GLU A 47 -7.46 -11.91 0.30
N VAL A 48 -7.54 -11.90 -1.03
CA VAL A 48 -7.54 -13.11 -1.86
C VAL A 48 -6.21 -13.87 -1.71
N LEU A 49 -5.06 -13.17 -1.73
CA LEU A 49 -3.75 -13.79 -1.52
C LEU A 49 -3.56 -14.33 -0.10
N ALA A 50 -4.17 -13.67 0.89
CA ALA A 50 -4.17 -14.13 2.28
C ALA A 50 -5.13 -15.32 2.53
N GLY A 51 -5.98 -15.67 1.56
CA GLY A 51 -6.99 -16.71 1.70
C GLY A 51 -8.21 -16.31 2.54
N LEU A 52 -8.41 -15.00 2.75
CA LEU A 52 -9.54 -14.44 3.52
C LEU A 52 -10.77 -14.20 2.63
N ASP A 53 -10.55 -14.02 1.32
CA ASP A 53 -11.59 -13.89 0.33
C ASP A 53 -11.31 -14.82 -0.85
N SER A 54 -12.36 -15.23 -1.56
CA SER A 54 -12.24 -16.11 -2.72
C SER A 54 -12.27 -15.31 -4.02
N PRO A 55 -11.42 -15.60 -5.01
CA PRO A 55 -11.54 -14.99 -6.33
C PRO A 55 -12.84 -15.41 -7.00
N THR A 56 -13.36 -14.58 -7.91
CA THR A 56 -14.52 -14.94 -8.76
C THR A 56 -14.09 -15.94 -9.84
N GLU A 57 -12.90 -15.76 -10.40
CA GLU A 57 -12.27 -16.67 -11.36
C GLU A 57 -10.79 -16.80 -11.03
N GLY A 58 -10.18 -17.90 -11.52
CA GLY A 58 -8.78 -18.21 -11.26
C GLY A 58 -8.55 -18.96 -9.96
N GLN A 59 -7.28 -19.15 -9.59
CA GLN A 59 -6.88 -19.96 -8.44
C GLN A 59 -5.65 -19.36 -7.75
N VAL A 60 -5.60 -19.51 -6.43
CA VAL A 60 -4.42 -19.22 -5.61
C VAL A 60 -3.88 -20.54 -5.06
N HIS A 61 -2.61 -20.79 -5.28
CA HIS A 61 -1.90 -21.95 -4.74
C HIS A 61 -0.84 -21.49 -3.74
N THR A 62 -1.00 -21.91 -2.50
CA THR A 62 -0.02 -21.69 -1.42
C THR A 62 0.69 -23.01 -1.13
N SER A 63 2.01 -22.98 -0.96
CA SER A 63 2.78 -24.17 -0.56
C SER A 63 2.34 -24.69 0.81
N LYS A 64 2.26 -26.01 0.99
CA LYS A 64 1.61 -26.66 2.16
C LYS A 64 2.09 -26.25 3.54
N SER A 65 3.29 -25.70 3.68
CA SER A 65 3.88 -25.32 4.97
C SER A 65 4.01 -23.80 5.19
N VAL A 66 3.50 -23.00 4.26
CA VAL A 66 3.63 -21.54 4.30
C VAL A 66 2.65 -20.94 5.30
N ARG A 67 3.18 -20.22 6.28
CA ARG A 67 2.40 -19.43 7.23
C ARG A 67 2.26 -18.02 6.68
N ILE A 68 1.03 -17.58 6.49
CA ILE A 68 0.72 -16.22 6.01
C ILE A 68 0.29 -15.38 7.20
N GLY A 69 0.89 -14.19 7.35
CA GLY A 69 0.45 -13.15 8.27
C GLY A 69 -0.16 -12.00 7.47
N TYR A 70 -1.34 -11.55 7.87
CA TYR A 70 -2.04 -10.45 7.20
C TYR A 70 -2.36 -9.32 8.19
N LEU A 71 -1.96 -8.11 7.83
CA LEU A 71 -2.34 -6.88 8.51
C LEU A 71 -3.37 -6.14 7.64
N PRO A 72 -4.65 -6.05 8.06
CA PRO A 72 -5.66 -5.26 7.37
C PRO A 72 -5.46 -3.76 7.63
N GLN A 73 -6.01 -2.92 6.75
CA GLN A 73 -6.01 -1.47 6.90
C GLN A 73 -6.69 -0.99 8.19
N ALA A 74 -7.78 -1.64 8.60
CA ALA A 74 -8.44 -1.44 9.88
C ALA A 74 -8.41 -2.76 10.66
N ALA A 75 -7.69 -2.77 11.77
CA ALA A 75 -7.60 -3.96 12.59
C ALA A 75 -8.82 -4.04 13.52
N ASP A 76 -9.66 -5.03 13.30
CA ASP A 76 -10.60 -5.50 14.32
C ASP A 76 -9.85 -6.44 15.26
N PHE A 77 -9.12 -5.82 16.18
CA PHE A 77 -8.29 -6.49 17.15
C PHE A 77 -8.74 -6.08 18.54
N ASP A 78 -9.62 -6.87 19.11
CA ASP A 78 -10.16 -6.67 20.44
C ASP A 78 -9.89 -7.89 21.33
N SER A 79 -9.47 -7.63 22.55
CA SER A 79 -9.13 -8.64 23.54
C SER A 79 -9.17 -8.02 24.93
N ASP A 80 -9.58 -8.81 25.92
CA ASP A 80 -9.55 -8.43 27.33
C ASP A 80 -8.15 -8.60 27.94
N LEU A 81 -7.23 -9.24 27.23
CA LEU A 81 -5.85 -9.44 27.67
C LEU A 81 -5.07 -8.13 27.62
N THR A 82 -4.04 -8.05 28.47
CA THR A 82 -3.09 -6.95 28.38
C THR A 82 -2.28 -7.02 27.08
N LEU A 83 -1.71 -5.89 26.65
CA LEU A 83 -0.85 -5.85 25.48
C LEU A 83 0.29 -6.87 25.58
N TRP A 84 0.91 -7.00 26.75
CA TRP A 84 2.00 -7.95 26.99
C TRP A 84 1.52 -9.41 26.88
N ASP A 85 0.41 -9.76 27.51
CA ASP A 85 -0.11 -11.13 27.48
C ASP A 85 -0.55 -11.55 26.09
N GLU A 86 -1.18 -10.64 25.34
CA GLU A 86 -1.59 -10.90 23.95
C GLU A 86 -0.38 -11.20 23.05
N ILE A 87 0.71 -10.45 23.21
CA ILE A 87 1.95 -10.72 22.48
C ILE A 87 2.63 -12.02 22.94
N LEU A 88 2.54 -12.34 24.22
CA LEU A 88 3.08 -13.60 24.78
C LEU A 88 2.43 -14.85 24.17
N HIS A 89 1.20 -14.77 23.69
CA HIS A 89 0.54 -15.89 23.02
C HIS A 89 1.30 -16.37 21.77
N VAL A 90 2.02 -15.49 21.09
CA VAL A 90 2.90 -15.87 19.97
C VAL A 90 3.96 -16.88 20.39
N PHE A 91 4.38 -16.84 21.64
CA PHE A 91 5.44 -17.66 22.21
C PHE A 91 4.91 -18.78 23.12
N SER A 92 3.65 -19.17 22.94
CA SER A 92 3.01 -20.20 23.78
C SER A 92 3.79 -21.53 23.80
N ASP A 93 4.38 -21.94 22.67
CA ASP A 93 5.20 -23.14 22.60
C ASP A 93 6.53 -22.98 23.38
N LEU A 94 7.19 -21.83 23.30
CA LEU A 94 8.39 -21.55 24.08
C LEU A 94 8.08 -21.49 25.57
N ARG A 95 6.97 -20.86 25.96
CA ARG A 95 6.51 -20.84 27.36
C ARG A 95 6.21 -22.23 27.91
N ARG A 96 5.64 -23.11 27.09
CA ARG A 96 5.43 -24.51 27.47
C ARG A 96 6.77 -25.23 27.69
N GLN A 97 7.75 -25.01 26.78
CA GLN A 97 9.09 -25.56 26.94
C GLN A 97 9.82 -25.01 28.20
N GLU A 98 9.66 -23.72 28.48
CA GLU A 98 10.19 -23.07 29.67
C GLU A 98 9.61 -23.69 30.96
N ALA A 99 8.29 -23.93 30.99
CA ALA A 99 7.64 -24.61 32.10
C ALA A 99 8.08 -26.09 32.24
N GLU A 100 8.30 -26.79 31.10
CA GLU A 100 8.87 -28.14 31.13
C GLU A 100 10.31 -28.17 31.74
N LEU A 101 11.13 -27.21 31.35
CA LEU A 101 12.48 -27.08 31.91
C LEU A 101 12.44 -26.85 33.42
N ALA A 102 11.58 -25.92 33.87
CA ALA A 102 11.41 -25.66 35.31
C ALA A 102 10.93 -26.90 36.07
N ALA A 103 9.99 -27.67 35.51
CA ALA A 103 9.53 -28.93 36.10
C ALA A 103 10.64 -30.00 36.16
N LEU A 104 11.49 -30.07 35.14
CA LEU A 104 12.67 -30.97 35.16
C LEU A 104 13.72 -30.54 36.18
N GLU A 105 13.94 -29.24 36.37
CA GLU A 105 14.83 -28.71 37.41
C GLU A 105 14.34 -29.09 38.81
N GLU A 106 13.04 -28.98 39.08
CA GLU A 106 12.43 -29.41 40.33
C GLU A 106 12.58 -30.93 40.55
N GLN A 107 12.37 -31.73 39.49
CA GLN A 107 12.59 -33.20 39.58
C GLN A 107 14.05 -33.55 39.81
N MET A 108 15.00 -32.78 39.32
CA MET A 108 16.44 -32.99 39.54
C MET A 108 16.85 -32.67 40.99
N ALA A 109 16.08 -31.87 41.70
CA ALA A 109 16.30 -31.62 43.12
C ALA A 109 16.01 -32.87 43.99
N ASN A 110 15.11 -33.76 43.51
CA ASN A 110 14.77 -35.02 44.21
C ASN A 110 15.72 -36.16 43.81
N ALA A 111 16.31 -36.84 44.77
CA ALA A 111 17.35 -37.86 44.56
C ALA A 111 16.90 -39.05 43.69
N GLU A 112 15.63 -39.51 43.83
CA GLU A 112 15.09 -40.66 43.12
C GLU A 112 14.80 -40.40 41.63
N GLY A 113 14.39 -39.17 41.26
CA GLY A 113 14.04 -38.76 39.89
C GLY A 113 15.24 -38.19 39.10
N ARG A 114 16.36 -37.86 39.77
CA ARG A 114 17.47 -37.12 39.16
C ARG A 114 18.05 -37.70 37.89
N PRO A 115 18.35 -39.00 37.74
CA PRO A 115 18.99 -39.53 36.53
C PRO A 115 18.08 -39.39 35.29
N ALA A 116 16.79 -39.66 35.46
CA ALA A 116 15.83 -39.57 34.39
C ALA A 116 15.53 -38.10 33.96
N ALA A 117 15.43 -37.19 34.95
CA ALA A 117 15.26 -35.76 34.71
C ALA A 117 16.49 -35.17 34.02
N LEU A 118 17.69 -35.51 34.42
CA LEU A 118 18.94 -35.05 33.81
C LEU A 118 19.07 -35.48 32.37
N ALA A 119 18.68 -36.72 32.03
CA ALA A 119 18.73 -37.25 30.68
C ALA A 119 17.77 -36.47 29.71
N ARG A 120 16.66 -35.93 30.22
CA ARG A 120 15.69 -35.15 29.46
C ARG A 120 16.02 -33.66 29.42
N TYR A 121 16.64 -33.14 30.48
CA TYR A 121 16.93 -31.71 30.62
C TYR A 121 17.84 -31.17 29.51
N GLY A 122 18.97 -31.84 29.24
CA GLY A 122 19.94 -31.40 28.24
C GLY A 122 19.34 -31.22 26.83
N PRO A 123 18.65 -32.23 26.26
CA PRO A 123 17.99 -32.08 24.98
C PRO A 123 16.87 -31.00 24.96
N ALA A 124 16.08 -30.89 26.03
CA ALA A 124 15.03 -29.89 26.18
C ALA A 124 15.60 -28.48 26.21
N GLN A 125 16.68 -28.27 27.00
CA GLN A 125 17.38 -26.99 27.09
C GLN A 125 17.99 -26.59 25.75
N ALA A 126 18.64 -27.51 25.03
CA ALA A 126 19.20 -27.22 23.71
C ALA A 126 18.10 -26.86 22.67
N ALA A 127 16.95 -27.53 22.75
CA ALA A 127 15.81 -27.19 21.89
C ALA A 127 15.23 -25.80 22.20
N PHE A 128 15.06 -25.48 23.50
CA PHE A 128 14.58 -24.17 23.95
C PHE A 128 15.55 -23.04 23.57
N GLU A 129 16.85 -23.22 23.79
CA GLU A 129 17.87 -22.27 23.39
C GLU A 129 17.93 -22.08 21.89
N GLY A 130 17.93 -23.17 21.12
CA GLY A 130 17.93 -23.15 19.64
C GLY A 130 16.69 -22.46 19.05
N ALA A 131 15.55 -22.53 19.74
CA ALA A 131 14.33 -21.83 19.36
C ALA A 131 14.28 -20.34 19.82
N GLY A 132 15.32 -19.87 20.54
CA GLY A 132 15.42 -18.50 21.03
C GLY A 132 14.66 -18.25 22.32
N GLY A 133 14.47 -19.29 23.14
CA GLY A 133 13.72 -19.24 24.39
C GLY A 133 14.22 -18.19 25.39
N TYR A 134 15.52 -17.99 25.50
CA TYR A 134 16.06 -16.96 26.41
C TYR A 134 15.96 -15.54 25.85
N THR A 135 15.65 -15.37 24.58
CA THR A 135 15.67 -14.05 23.89
C THR A 135 14.29 -13.50 23.59
N TYR A 136 13.22 -14.33 23.63
CA TYR A 136 11.88 -13.87 23.24
C TYR A 136 11.37 -12.68 24.08
N PRO A 137 11.61 -12.57 25.40
CA PRO A 137 11.13 -11.41 26.16
C PRO A 137 11.80 -10.11 25.71
N THR A 138 13.08 -10.17 25.34
CA THR A 138 13.83 -9.03 24.82
C THR A 138 13.32 -8.65 23.42
N ARG A 139 13.06 -9.62 22.56
CA ARG A 139 12.46 -9.38 21.23
C ARG A 139 11.09 -8.72 21.33
N ILE A 140 10.25 -9.13 22.28
CA ILE A 140 8.95 -8.49 22.52
C ILE A 140 9.16 -7.02 22.86
N ARG A 141 10.01 -6.71 23.86
CA ARG A 141 10.27 -5.32 24.28
C ARG A 141 10.83 -4.47 23.14
N GLN A 142 11.77 -4.99 22.37
CA GLN A 142 12.34 -4.28 21.22
C GLN A 142 11.31 -4.00 20.14
N THR A 143 10.45 -4.97 19.82
CA THR A 143 9.41 -4.80 18.82
C THR A 143 8.35 -3.79 19.27
N LEU A 144 7.89 -3.89 20.52
CA LEU A 144 6.92 -2.95 21.07
C LEU A 144 7.50 -1.53 21.16
N ALA A 145 8.72 -1.37 21.65
CA ALA A 145 9.41 -0.08 21.70
C ALA A 145 9.62 0.52 20.29
N GLY A 146 10.03 -0.33 19.33
CA GLY A 146 10.20 0.08 17.93
C GLY A 146 8.91 0.58 17.28
N LEU A 147 7.76 0.03 17.69
CA LEU A 147 6.43 0.49 17.23
C LEU A 147 5.82 1.61 18.11
N GLY A 148 6.63 2.20 19.01
CA GLY A 148 6.26 3.37 19.80
C GLY A 148 5.39 3.07 21.02
N PHE A 149 5.43 1.84 21.57
CA PHE A 149 4.87 1.53 22.86
C PHE A 149 5.90 1.74 23.98
N THR A 150 5.43 2.22 25.11
CA THR A 150 6.23 2.40 26.33
C THR A 150 5.97 1.28 27.31
N ALA A 151 6.82 1.13 28.32
CA ALA A 151 6.60 0.14 29.37
C ALA A 151 5.27 0.31 30.12
N GLY A 152 4.77 1.56 30.21
CA GLY A 152 3.46 1.86 30.82
C GLY A 152 2.26 1.37 30.00
N ASP A 153 2.46 1.01 28.73
CA ASP A 153 1.39 0.47 27.88
C ASP A 153 1.24 -1.05 28.02
N TYR A 154 2.23 -1.75 28.59
CA TYR A 154 2.28 -3.23 28.57
C TYR A 154 1.13 -3.86 29.36
N ASP A 155 0.74 -3.28 30.48
CA ASP A 155 -0.31 -3.78 31.35
C ASP A 155 -1.71 -3.28 30.96
N ARG A 156 -1.80 -2.47 29.89
CA ARG A 156 -3.08 -1.97 29.42
C ARG A 156 -3.82 -3.03 28.60
N PRO A 157 -5.10 -3.29 28.89
CA PRO A 157 -5.92 -4.16 28.06
C PRO A 157 -6.06 -3.64 26.63
N ILE A 158 -6.09 -4.55 25.64
CA ILE A 158 -6.17 -4.21 24.21
C ILE A 158 -7.39 -3.33 23.91
N HIS A 159 -8.53 -3.62 24.50
CA HIS A 159 -9.77 -2.85 24.28
C HIS A 159 -9.65 -1.37 24.73
N GLN A 160 -8.73 -1.03 25.63
CA GLN A 160 -8.47 0.35 26.08
C GLN A 160 -7.47 1.10 25.17
N LEU A 161 -6.85 0.42 24.22
CA LEU A 161 -5.97 1.03 23.26
C LEU A 161 -6.78 1.78 22.18
N SER A 162 -6.25 2.89 21.68
CA SER A 162 -6.84 3.57 20.53
C SER A 162 -6.79 2.66 19.29
N GLY A 163 -7.62 2.94 18.27
CA GLY A 163 -7.62 2.16 17.02
C GLY A 163 -6.23 2.05 16.39
N GLY A 164 -5.49 3.15 16.32
CA GLY A 164 -4.12 3.12 15.80
C GLY A 164 -3.14 2.34 16.69
N GLN A 165 -3.32 2.35 18.02
CA GLN A 165 -2.53 1.51 18.91
C GLN A 165 -2.87 0.03 18.73
N ARG A 166 -4.15 -0.32 18.55
CA ARG A 166 -4.56 -1.70 18.25
C ARG A 166 -3.95 -2.23 16.94
N THR A 167 -3.95 -1.41 15.89
CA THR A 167 -3.29 -1.77 14.61
C THR A 167 -1.79 -2.00 14.81
N ARG A 168 -1.10 -1.16 15.60
CA ARG A 168 0.32 -1.34 15.94
C ARG A 168 0.57 -2.59 16.79
N ALA A 169 -0.32 -2.91 17.74
CA ALA A 169 -0.23 -4.14 18.55
C ALA A 169 -0.40 -5.40 17.67
N LEU A 170 -1.36 -5.38 16.73
CA LEU A 170 -1.51 -6.46 15.75
C LEU A 170 -0.28 -6.60 14.86
N LEU A 171 0.29 -5.48 14.39
CA LEU A 171 1.54 -5.49 13.63
C LEU A 171 2.67 -6.11 14.47
N ALA A 172 2.85 -5.71 15.74
CA ALA A 172 3.85 -6.31 16.63
C ALA A 172 3.69 -7.83 16.73
N ARG A 173 2.46 -8.31 16.93
CA ARG A 173 2.13 -9.73 16.98
C ARG A 173 2.52 -10.47 15.71
N LEU A 174 2.19 -9.91 14.55
CA LEU A 174 2.51 -10.49 13.25
C LEU A 174 4.03 -10.55 13.01
N LEU A 175 4.76 -9.48 13.30
CA LEU A 175 6.20 -9.43 13.14
C LEU A 175 6.90 -10.46 14.04
N LEU A 176 6.48 -10.58 15.29
CA LEU A 176 7.05 -11.54 16.26
C LEU A 176 6.73 -13.00 15.91
N ALA A 177 5.56 -13.26 15.32
CA ALA A 177 5.19 -14.59 14.82
C ALA A 177 6.10 -15.07 13.68
N GLY A 178 6.73 -14.15 12.94
CA GLY A 178 7.68 -14.45 11.88
C GLY A 178 7.07 -15.35 10.80
N PRO A 179 6.01 -14.94 10.10
CA PRO A 179 5.39 -15.73 9.03
C PRO A 179 6.33 -15.87 7.83
N ASP A 180 6.11 -16.88 7.00
CA ASP A 180 6.88 -17.09 5.77
C ASP A 180 6.50 -16.09 4.67
N LEU A 181 5.23 -15.62 4.70
CA LEU A 181 4.71 -14.54 3.87
C LEU A 181 3.96 -13.53 4.74
N LEU A 182 4.41 -12.30 4.74
CA LEU A 182 3.78 -11.18 5.43
C LEU A 182 3.09 -10.28 4.42
N ILE A 183 1.80 -10.07 4.57
CA ILE A 183 0.97 -9.22 3.73
C ILE A 183 0.52 -8.02 4.57
N LEU A 184 0.88 -6.80 4.15
CA LEU A 184 0.65 -5.58 4.92
C LEU A 184 -0.17 -4.58 4.08
N ASP A 185 -1.34 -4.20 4.59
CA ASP A 185 -2.15 -3.15 3.98
C ASP A 185 -2.02 -1.85 4.78
N GLU A 186 -1.33 -0.85 4.20
CA GLU A 186 -1.04 0.47 4.78
C GLU A 186 -0.39 0.41 6.19
N PRO A 187 0.73 -0.33 6.37
CA PRO A 187 1.33 -0.53 7.69
C PRO A 187 1.93 0.75 8.31
N THR A 188 2.19 1.77 7.50
CA THR A 188 2.73 3.06 7.96
C THR A 188 1.67 3.99 8.54
N ASN A 189 0.38 3.68 8.35
CA ASN A 189 -0.69 4.45 8.97
C ASN A 189 -0.57 4.36 10.50
N HIS A 190 -0.73 5.48 11.17
CA HIS A 190 -0.63 5.59 12.63
C HIS A 190 0.78 5.40 13.23
N LEU A 191 1.82 5.23 12.41
CA LEU A 191 3.22 5.25 12.83
C LEU A 191 3.76 6.69 12.81
N ASP A 192 4.65 7.00 13.73
CA ASP A 192 5.50 8.18 13.63
C ASP A 192 6.78 7.86 12.84
N VAL A 193 7.59 8.88 12.57
CA VAL A 193 8.79 8.74 11.74
C VAL A 193 9.75 7.69 12.30
N ALA A 194 9.94 7.67 13.63
CA ALA A 194 10.86 6.73 14.28
C ALA A 194 10.36 5.27 14.16
N ALA A 195 9.05 5.06 14.31
CA ALA A 195 8.44 3.74 14.14
C ALA A 195 8.45 3.29 12.67
N VAL A 196 8.30 4.20 11.71
CA VAL A 196 8.44 3.90 10.27
C VAL A 196 9.88 3.47 9.97
N GLU A 197 10.90 4.23 10.41
CA GLU A 197 12.31 3.88 10.21
C GLU A 197 12.67 2.53 10.86
N TRP A 198 12.13 2.26 12.04
CA TRP A 198 12.32 0.96 12.68
C TRP A 198 11.69 -0.18 11.85
N LEU A 199 10.45 0.03 11.35
CA LEU A 199 9.75 -0.96 10.52
C LEU A 199 10.48 -1.22 9.19
N GLU A 200 10.99 -0.17 8.54
CA GLU A 200 11.83 -0.29 7.33
C GLU A 200 13.00 -1.25 7.57
N ASN A 201 13.77 -1.02 8.64
CA ASN A 201 14.92 -1.85 8.97
C ASN A 201 14.49 -3.29 9.28
N TYR A 202 13.43 -3.48 10.07
CA TYR A 202 12.90 -4.80 10.39
C TYR A 202 12.49 -5.59 9.12
N LEU A 203 11.74 -4.96 8.22
CA LEU A 203 11.25 -5.61 6.99
C LEU A 203 12.37 -5.93 6.00
N ARG A 204 13.45 -5.15 5.99
CA ARG A 204 14.63 -5.46 5.17
C ARG A 204 15.35 -6.71 5.64
N ASP A 205 15.46 -6.89 6.95
CA ASP A 205 16.21 -7.97 7.58
C ASP A 205 15.37 -9.24 7.83
N CYS A 206 14.04 -9.16 7.73
CA CYS A 206 13.16 -10.29 7.98
C CYS A 206 13.38 -11.42 6.95
N ARG A 207 13.22 -12.68 7.39
CA ARG A 207 13.48 -13.86 6.56
C ARG A 207 12.35 -14.19 5.58
N GLY A 208 11.11 -13.88 5.93
CA GLY A 208 9.93 -14.15 5.11
C GLY A 208 9.83 -13.21 3.90
N ALA A 209 8.98 -13.56 2.93
CA ALA A 209 8.58 -12.64 1.88
C ALA A 209 7.59 -11.61 2.40
N VAL A 210 7.57 -10.44 1.78
CA VAL A 210 6.67 -9.34 2.17
C VAL A 210 5.96 -8.78 0.95
N VAL A 211 4.63 -8.62 1.06
CA VAL A 211 3.79 -7.91 0.10
C VAL A 211 3.16 -6.73 0.81
N ILE A 212 3.35 -5.52 0.30
CA ILE A 212 2.98 -4.28 0.99
C ILE A 212 2.14 -3.39 0.06
N VAL A 213 1.03 -2.88 0.56
CA VAL A 213 0.37 -1.69 0.04
C VAL A 213 0.74 -0.51 0.92
N SER A 214 1.25 0.57 0.35
CA SER A 214 1.48 1.82 1.08
C SER A 214 1.36 3.03 0.17
N HIS A 215 0.89 4.14 0.73
CA HIS A 215 0.94 5.46 0.11
C HIS A 215 2.24 6.20 0.40
N ASP A 216 3.05 5.71 1.31
CA ASP A 216 4.37 6.27 1.62
C ASP A 216 5.41 5.78 0.60
N ARG A 217 5.76 6.69 -0.32
CA ARG A 217 6.71 6.42 -1.40
C ARG A 217 8.13 6.20 -0.90
N TYR A 218 8.53 6.91 0.17
CA TYR A 218 9.86 6.77 0.77
C TYR A 218 10.02 5.42 1.44
N PHE A 219 9.00 4.99 2.15
CA PHE A 219 8.94 3.67 2.76
C PHE A 219 9.05 2.56 1.70
N LEU A 220 8.24 2.64 0.63
CA LEU A 220 8.32 1.66 -0.46
C LEU A 220 9.71 1.67 -1.11
N ASP A 221 10.28 2.84 -1.37
CA ASP A 221 11.58 2.96 -2.05
C ASP A 221 12.72 2.27 -1.27
N ARG A 222 12.60 2.21 0.06
CA ARG A 222 13.59 1.59 0.95
C ARG A 222 13.39 0.09 1.20
N VAL A 223 12.14 -0.37 1.14
CA VAL A 223 11.78 -1.74 1.57
C VAL A 223 11.63 -2.69 0.41
N VAL A 224 11.11 -2.24 -0.76
CA VAL A 224 10.75 -3.13 -1.85
C VAL A 224 11.78 -3.18 -2.96
N ASP A 225 11.87 -4.33 -3.63
CA ASP A 225 12.71 -4.59 -4.80
C ASP A 225 11.90 -4.95 -6.05
N THR A 226 10.60 -5.07 -5.89
CA THR A 226 9.65 -5.39 -6.95
C THR A 226 8.37 -4.61 -6.73
N ILE A 227 7.82 -4.03 -7.79
CA ILE A 227 6.53 -3.34 -7.75
C ILE A 227 5.53 -4.07 -8.63
N TRP A 228 4.37 -4.33 -8.07
CA TRP A 228 3.17 -4.74 -8.78
C TRP A 228 2.26 -3.53 -8.96
N GLU A 229 1.98 -3.17 -10.19
CA GLU A 229 1.01 -2.12 -10.51
C GLU A 229 -0.30 -2.77 -10.94
N ILE A 230 -1.39 -2.47 -10.21
CA ILE A 230 -2.75 -2.80 -10.62
C ILE A 230 -3.43 -1.54 -11.13
N SER A 231 -3.99 -1.62 -12.35
CA SER A 231 -4.66 -0.50 -13.01
C SER A 231 -5.85 -1.00 -13.82
N ARG A 232 -6.64 -0.07 -14.37
CA ARG A 232 -7.72 -0.42 -15.32
C ARG A 232 -7.20 -1.07 -16.61
N MET A 233 -5.91 -0.94 -16.91
CA MET A 233 -5.27 -1.53 -18.08
C MET A 233 -4.70 -2.92 -17.79
N GLY A 234 -4.87 -3.44 -16.57
CA GLY A 234 -4.39 -4.73 -16.14
C GLY A 234 -3.33 -4.65 -15.04
N PHE A 235 -2.60 -5.74 -14.91
CA PHE A 235 -1.57 -5.95 -13.89
C PHE A 235 -0.18 -5.98 -14.53
N GLU A 236 0.74 -5.20 -13.99
CA GLU A 236 2.12 -5.14 -14.48
C GLU A 236 3.12 -5.30 -13.35
N THR A 237 4.25 -5.93 -13.65
CA THR A 237 5.37 -6.11 -12.73
C THR A 237 6.57 -5.29 -13.18
N TYR A 238 7.20 -4.61 -12.22
CA TYR A 238 8.41 -3.83 -12.39
C TYR A 238 9.46 -4.28 -11.38
N ARG A 239 10.72 -4.34 -11.78
CA ARG A 239 11.84 -4.70 -10.90
C ARG A 239 12.55 -3.44 -10.43
N GLY A 240 12.98 -3.45 -9.18
CA GLY A 240 13.68 -2.34 -8.55
C GLY A 240 12.83 -1.63 -7.51
N SER A 241 13.33 -0.50 -7.03
CA SER A 241 12.68 0.36 -6.04
C SER A 241 11.45 1.08 -6.60
N TYR A 242 10.76 1.85 -5.76
CA TYR A 242 9.65 2.69 -6.21
C TYR A 242 10.10 3.77 -7.20
N SER A 243 11.29 4.33 -7.04
CA SER A 243 11.89 5.30 -7.97
C SER A 243 12.20 4.67 -9.33
N ASP A 244 12.73 3.43 -9.33
CA ASP A 244 12.97 2.67 -10.56
C ASP A 244 11.65 2.37 -11.29
N TYR A 245 10.60 2.00 -10.55
CA TYR A 245 9.27 1.81 -11.10
C TYR A 245 8.75 3.05 -11.83
N LEU A 246 8.84 4.24 -11.23
CA LEU A 246 8.39 5.48 -11.87
C LEU A 246 9.09 5.71 -13.21
N SER A 247 10.40 5.50 -13.25
CA SER A 247 11.22 5.64 -14.46
C SER A 247 10.84 4.63 -15.55
N GLN A 248 10.73 3.35 -15.17
CA GLN A 248 10.33 2.27 -16.07
C GLN A 248 8.90 2.47 -16.59
N ARG A 249 7.99 2.88 -15.71
CA ARG A 249 6.61 3.18 -16.05
C ARG A 249 6.53 4.30 -17.08
N ALA A 250 7.21 5.42 -16.84
CA ALA A 250 7.26 6.55 -17.78
C ALA A 250 7.78 6.11 -19.16
N ALA A 251 8.89 5.37 -19.20
CA ALA A 251 9.46 4.85 -20.44
C ALA A 251 8.53 3.88 -21.18
N ARG A 252 7.83 2.98 -20.47
CA ARG A 252 6.82 2.08 -21.07
C ARG A 252 5.65 2.86 -21.66
N TRP A 253 5.18 3.88 -20.96
CA TRP A 253 4.07 4.70 -21.39
C TRP A 253 4.43 5.55 -22.63
N GLU A 254 5.62 6.15 -22.63
CA GLU A 254 6.11 6.89 -23.81
C GLU A 254 6.27 5.97 -25.02
N ARG A 255 6.76 4.75 -24.82
CA ARG A 255 6.85 3.75 -25.89
C ARG A 255 5.47 3.37 -26.41
N ARG A 256 4.49 3.14 -25.53
CA ARG A 256 3.10 2.82 -25.90
C ARG A 256 2.46 3.97 -26.68
N ASP A 257 2.65 5.20 -26.23
CA ASP A 257 2.16 6.39 -26.93
C ASP A 257 2.75 6.53 -28.32
N ARG A 258 4.06 6.34 -28.46
CA ARG A 258 4.73 6.35 -29.77
C ARG A 258 4.18 5.27 -30.72
N VAL A 259 4.02 4.04 -30.22
CA VAL A 259 3.46 2.94 -31.01
C VAL A 259 2.01 3.23 -31.41
N PHE A 260 1.20 3.73 -30.47
CA PHE A 260 -0.18 4.11 -30.74
C PHE A 260 -0.26 5.19 -31.85
N LYS A 261 0.50 6.26 -31.70
CA LYS A 261 0.54 7.36 -32.71
C LYS A 261 1.03 6.87 -34.07
N ALA A 262 1.99 5.98 -34.10
CA ALA A 262 2.48 5.39 -35.35
C ALA A 262 1.42 4.52 -36.04
N GLU A 263 0.65 3.73 -35.28
CA GLU A 263 -0.43 2.92 -35.86
C GLU A 263 -1.60 3.78 -36.34
N ILE A 264 -1.96 4.83 -35.60
CA ILE A 264 -2.98 5.81 -36.07
C ILE A 264 -2.54 6.45 -37.37
N ALA A 265 -1.34 6.98 -37.46
CA ALA A 265 -0.81 7.60 -38.67
C ALA A 265 -0.77 6.63 -39.87
N ARG A 266 -0.47 5.35 -39.61
CA ARG A 266 -0.53 4.30 -40.63
C ARG A 266 -1.96 4.05 -41.11
N MET A 267 -2.93 3.96 -40.20
CA MET A 267 -4.33 3.79 -40.52
C MET A 267 -4.90 5.00 -41.28
N GLU A 268 -4.50 6.22 -40.92
CA GLU A 268 -4.86 7.45 -41.66
C GLU A 268 -4.32 7.44 -43.08
N SER A 269 -3.07 7.05 -43.27
CA SER A 269 -2.46 6.94 -44.61
C SER A 269 -3.17 5.88 -45.47
N GLU A 270 -3.55 4.74 -44.88
CA GLU A 270 -4.32 3.70 -45.58
C GLU A 270 -5.74 4.19 -45.94
N LEU A 271 -6.37 4.93 -45.03
CA LEU A 271 -7.68 5.52 -45.28
C LEU A 271 -7.64 6.55 -46.42
N GLU A 272 -6.61 7.37 -46.47
CA GLU A 272 -6.41 8.34 -47.54
C GLU A 272 -6.20 7.66 -48.89
N TYR A 273 -5.42 6.58 -48.95
CA TYR A 273 -5.29 5.75 -50.14
C TYR A 273 -6.66 5.18 -50.60
N ILE A 274 -7.45 4.65 -49.65
CA ILE A 274 -8.78 4.09 -49.92
C ILE A 274 -9.71 5.20 -50.48
N ARG A 275 -9.70 6.38 -49.88
CA ARG A 275 -10.51 7.52 -50.29
C ARG A 275 -10.25 7.95 -51.76
N ARG A 276 -8.99 7.96 -52.16
CA ARG A 276 -8.57 8.32 -53.52
C ARG A 276 -8.94 7.27 -54.57
N ASN A 277 -9.01 5.99 -54.16
CA ASN A 277 -9.16 4.87 -55.11
C ASN A 277 -10.55 4.22 -55.11
N ILE A 278 -11.44 4.55 -54.16
CA ILE A 278 -12.72 3.86 -53.97
C ILE A 278 -13.71 4.13 -55.11
N ALA A 279 -13.58 5.28 -55.81
CA ALA A 279 -14.39 5.67 -56.96
C ALA A 279 -13.71 5.46 -58.32
N GLY A 280 -12.46 4.95 -58.32
CA GLY A 280 -11.60 4.80 -59.49
C GLY A 280 -11.50 3.37 -60.06
N GLN A 281 -10.48 3.14 -60.89
CA GLN A 281 -10.20 1.82 -61.52
C GLN A 281 -9.89 0.71 -60.52
N ASN A 282 -9.40 1.04 -59.34
CA ASN A 282 -8.99 0.08 -58.30
C ASN A 282 -10.05 -0.13 -57.22
N THR A 283 -11.32 0.06 -57.51
CA THR A 283 -12.44 0.00 -56.57
C THR A 283 -12.50 -1.31 -55.75
N GLN A 284 -12.25 -2.48 -56.38
CA GLN A 284 -12.31 -3.75 -55.68
C GLN A 284 -11.19 -3.87 -54.64
N GLN A 285 -9.99 -3.41 -54.98
CA GLN A 285 -8.85 -3.42 -54.07
C GLN A 285 -9.08 -2.44 -52.90
N ALA A 286 -9.58 -1.24 -53.18
CA ALA A 286 -9.92 -0.25 -52.17
C ALA A 286 -11.01 -0.74 -51.21
N LYS A 287 -12.06 -1.42 -51.70
CA LYS A 287 -13.10 -2.05 -50.88
C LYS A 287 -12.53 -3.17 -49.98
N GLY A 288 -11.59 -4.00 -50.50
CA GLY A 288 -10.92 -5.03 -49.72
C GLY A 288 -10.07 -4.43 -48.59
N ARG A 289 -9.32 -3.35 -48.88
CA ARG A 289 -8.53 -2.60 -47.88
C ARG A 289 -9.42 -1.92 -46.84
N LEU A 290 -10.55 -1.33 -47.24
CA LEU A 290 -11.51 -0.71 -46.32
C LEU A 290 -12.09 -1.75 -45.32
N ARG A 291 -12.41 -2.95 -45.77
CA ARG A 291 -12.85 -4.03 -44.86
C ARG A 291 -11.80 -4.41 -43.84
N ARG A 292 -10.53 -4.48 -44.27
CA ARG A 292 -9.42 -4.75 -43.33
C ARG A 292 -9.26 -3.61 -42.34
N LEU A 293 -9.23 -2.36 -42.80
CA LEU A 293 -9.08 -1.18 -41.95
C LEU A 293 -10.26 -1.04 -40.97
N SER A 294 -11.50 -1.31 -41.39
CA SER A 294 -12.66 -1.30 -40.51
C SER A 294 -12.49 -2.25 -39.32
N ARG A 295 -12.01 -3.49 -39.58
CA ARG A 295 -11.72 -4.45 -38.50
C ARG A 295 -10.58 -3.99 -37.60
N GLN A 296 -9.55 -3.35 -38.16
CA GLN A 296 -8.45 -2.80 -37.36
C GLN A 296 -8.92 -1.69 -36.45
N ILE A 297 -9.74 -0.74 -36.93
CA ILE A 297 -10.30 0.33 -36.10
C ILE A 297 -11.15 -0.24 -34.99
N GLU A 298 -12.04 -1.20 -35.29
CA GLU A 298 -12.91 -1.82 -34.30
C GLU A 298 -12.13 -2.60 -33.22
N ALA A 299 -11.08 -3.31 -33.63
CA ALA A 299 -10.18 -3.98 -32.69
C ALA A 299 -9.42 -2.98 -31.78
N PHE A 300 -8.99 -1.85 -32.35
CA PHE A 300 -8.36 -0.76 -31.60
C PHE A 300 -9.31 -0.09 -30.59
N GLU A 301 -10.59 0.08 -30.96
CA GLU A 301 -11.61 0.62 -30.06
C GLU A 301 -11.89 -0.30 -28.87
N GLN A 302 -11.92 -1.62 -29.10
CA GLN A 302 -12.24 -2.61 -28.05
C GLN A 302 -11.04 -3.00 -27.21
N GLY A 303 -9.87 -3.20 -27.81
CA GLY A 303 -8.67 -3.75 -27.17
C GLY A 303 -7.47 -2.81 -27.09
N GLY A 304 -7.60 -1.58 -27.58
CA GLY A 304 -6.51 -0.60 -27.57
C GLY A 304 -5.22 -1.13 -28.24
N LEU A 305 -4.09 -0.82 -27.63
CA LEU A 305 -2.76 -1.22 -28.12
C LEU A 305 -2.51 -2.73 -28.08
N LEU A 306 -3.16 -3.46 -27.17
CA LEU A 306 -3.04 -4.92 -27.07
C LEU A 306 -3.54 -5.62 -28.32
N ALA A 307 -4.58 -5.10 -28.96
CA ALA A 307 -5.10 -5.59 -30.23
C ALA A 307 -4.13 -5.40 -31.41
N ALA A 308 -3.18 -4.44 -31.29
CA ALA A 308 -2.19 -4.14 -32.34
C ALA A 308 -0.90 -4.96 -32.23
N GLN A 309 -0.59 -5.53 -31.08
CA GLN A 309 0.75 -6.05 -30.77
C GLN A 309 0.96 -7.55 -31.02
N GLY A 310 0.03 -8.30 -31.59
CA GLY A 310 0.56 -9.55 -31.98
C GLY A 310 -0.21 -10.84 -31.83
N GLY A 311 -1.48 -10.85 -32.10
CA GLY A 311 -2.19 -12.10 -32.37
C GLY A 311 -2.39 -12.31 -33.87
N LYS A 312 -2.56 -13.53 -34.31
CA LYS A 312 -3.11 -13.78 -35.65
C LYS A 312 -4.51 -13.18 -35.69
N TRP A 313 -4.78 -12.34 -36.68
CA TRP A 313 -6.08 -11.62 -36.81
C TRP A 313 -7.32 -12.51 -36.69
N GLY A 314 -7.19 -13.80 -36.95
CA GLY A 314 -8.25 -14.79 -36.74
C GLY A 314 -8.59 -15.03 -35.27
N GLU A 315 -7.60 -15.03 -34.41
CA GLU A 315 -7.74 -15.24 -32.96
C GLU A 315 -8.32 -13.99 -32.30
N ILE A 316 -7.76 -12.81 -32.62
CA ILE A 316 -8.24 -11.50 -32.12
C ILE A 316 -9.70 -11.25 -32.54
N SER A 317 -10.07 -11.57 -33.80
CA SER A 317 -11.42 -11.34 -34.29
C SER A 317 -12.47 -12.28 -33.69
N ALA A 318 -12.09 -13.48 -33.30
CA ALA A 318 -12.97 -14.43 -32.63
C ALA A 318 -13.22 -14.05 -31.15
N GLU A 319 -12.17 -13.61 -30.48
CA GLU A 319 -12.21 -13.24 -29.06
C GLU A 319 -12.97 -11.91 -28.83
N MET A 320 -12.84 -10.93 -29.75
CA MET A 320 -13.42 -9.58 -29.63
C MET A 320 -14.78 -9.44 -30.34
N GLN A 321 -15.38 -10.47 -30.89
CA GLN A 321 -16.65 -10.41 -31.62
C GLN A 321 -16.71 -9.26 -32.66
N ILE A 322 -15.63 -9.04 -33.41
CA ILE A 322 -15.49 -7.93 -34.35
C ILE A 322 -16.54 -8.08 -35.45
N SER A 323 -17.28 -7.00 -35.74
CA SER A 323 -18.32 -6.95 -36.74
C SER A 323 -17.77 -7.32 -38.14
N SER A 324 -18.54 -8.09 -38.90
CA SER A 324 -18.20 -8.41 -40.30
C SER A 324 -18.61 -7.32 -41.29
N ARG A 325 -19.37 -6.31 -40.83
CA ARG A 325 -19.87 -5.20 -41.65
C ARG A 325 -18.76 -4.18 -41.90
N PRO A 326 -18.36 -3.93 -43.14
CA PRO A 326 -17.38 -2.88 -43.43
C PRO A 326 -17.99 -1.48 -43.18
N MET A 327 -17.20 -0.62 -42.54
CA MET A 327 -17.55 0.80 -42.36
C MET A 327 -17.53 1.57 -43.67
N GLY A 328 -18.28 2.66 -43.75
CA GLY A 328 -18.10 3.66 -44.80
C GLY A 328 -16.78 4.44 -44.59
N VAL A 329 -16.27 5.07 -45.64
CA VAL A 329 -15.01 5.86 -45.58
C VAL A 329 -15.10 6.99 -44.55
N GLU A 330 -16.24 7.70 -44.50
CA GLU A 330 -16.44 8.80 -43.54
C GLU A 330 -16.62 8.28 -42.12
N GLU A 331 -17.31 7.17 -41.96
CA GLU A 331 -17.45 6.50 -40.65
C GLU A 331 -16.07 6.06 -40.09
N ALA A 332 -15.25 5.42 -40.92
CA ALA A 332 -13.91 5.02 -40.59
C ALA A 332 -13.04 6.24 -40.21
N HIS A 333 -13.18 7.35 -40.90
CA HIS A 333 -12.46 8.59 -40.60
C HIS A 333 -12.86 9.18 -39.24
N ASN A 334 -14.17 9.25 -38.98
CA ASN A 334 -14.67 9.79 -37.71
C ASN A 334 -14.29 8.93 -36.52
N ARG A 335 -14.38 7.59 -36.66
CA ARG A 335 -13.96 6.66 -35.62
C ARG A 335 -12.46 6.71 -35.37
N LEU A 336 -11.65 6.77 -36.43
CA LEU A 336 -10.19 6.87 -36.30
C LEU A 336 -9.77 8.14 -35.54
N ARG A 337 -10.42 9.27 -35.81
CA ARG A 337 -10.21 10.54 -35.08
C ARG A 337 -10.70 10.52 -33.64
N ALA A 338 -11.68 9.70 -33.34
CA ALA A 338 -12.21 9.53 -31.99
C ALA A 338 -11.30 8.61 -31.11
N LEU A 339 -10.35 7.87 -31.71
CA LEU A 339 -9.41 7.07 -30.98
C LEU A 339 -8.50 7.99 -30.20
N HIS A 340 -8.58 7.88 -28.89
CA HIS A 340 -7.71 8.60 -27.96
C HIS A 340 -6.62 7.66 -27.44
N THR A 341 -5.44 8.19 -27.25
CA THR A 341 -4.35 7.44 -26.62
C THR A 341 -4.83 6.91 -25.27
N PRO A 342 -4.72 5.61 -24.99
CA PRO A 342 -5.08 5.05 -23.68
C PRO A 342 -4.13 5.51 -22.56
N VAL A 343 -3.18 6.36 -22.89
CA VAL A 343 -2.23 6.96 -21.95
C VAL A 343 -2.99 7.91 -21.05
N GLN A 344 -3.43 7.43 -19.90
CA GLN A 344 -3.79 8.30 -18.80
C GLN A 344 -2.50 8.95 -18.28
N SER A 345 -2.21 10.18 -18.75
CA SER A 345 -1.34 11.05 -17.95
C SER A 345 -1.94 11.08 -16.55
N MET A 346 -1.12 10.82 -15.51
CA MET A 346 -1.58 11.13 -14.16
C MET A 346 -2.09 12.57 -14.22
N PRO A 347 -3.34 12.83 -13.79
CA PRO A 347 -3.80 14.21 -13.73
C PRO A 347 -2.81 14.94 -12.83
N ASP A 348 -2.10 15.92 -13.38
CA ASP A 348 -1.36 16.89 -12.60
C ASP A 348 -2.40 17.62 -11.76
N LEU A 349 -2.54 17.18 -10.51
CA LEU A 349 -3.34 17.89 -9.51
C LEU A 349 -2.60 19.17 -9.18
N SER A 350 -2.73 20.17 -10.03
CA SER A 350 -2.30 21.53 -9.69
C SER A 350 -3.36 22.15 -8.75
N LEU A 351 -3.20 21.92 -7.46
CA LEU A 351 -3.95 22.65 -6.44
C LEU A 351 -3.43 24.07 -6.39
N ALA A 352 -4.09 24.99 -7.11
CA ALA A 352 -3.85 26.40 -6.94
C ALA A 352 -4.73 26.92 -5.80
N ILE A 353 -4.16 27.06 -4.61
CA ILE A 353 -4.80 27.76 -3.50
C ILE A 353 -4.78 29.25 -3.85
N ARG A 354 -5.91 29.80 -4.28
CA ARG A 354 -6.07 31.23 -4.55
C ARG A 354 -6.58 31.90 -3.30
N SER A 355 -5.79 32.79 -2.69
CA SER A 355 -6.27 33.70 -1.64
C SER A 355 -7.08 34.84 -2.29
N SER A 356 -8.27 35.12 -1.76
CA SER A 356 -9.16 36.16 -2.24
C SER A 356 -8.76 37.58 -1.82
N GLY A 357 -7.69 37.76 -1.02
CA GLY A 357 -7.29 39.02 -0.47
C GLY A 357 -5.78 39.18 -0.28
N ARG A 358 -5.33 40.44 -0.05
CA ARG A 358 -3.96 40.74 0.37
C ARG A 358 -3.87 40.58 1.88
N SER A 359 -3.29 39.48 2.36
CA SER A 359 -2.87 39.31 3.74
C SER A 359 -1.57 40.07 3.99
N GLY A 360 -1.30 40.47 5.25
CA GLY A 360 -0.01 41.04 5.64
C GLY A 360 1.15 40.06 5.44
N ASP A 361 2.38 40.55 5.55
CA ASP A 361 3.60 39.72 5.41
C ASP A 361 3.78 38.76 6.60
N LEU A 362 3.24 39.10 7.76
CA LEU A 362 3.23 38.23 8.95
C LEU A 362 2.04 37.29 8.90
N VAL A 363 2.29 35.99 8.99
CA VAL A 363 1.25 34.97 9.08
C VAL A 363 1.04 34.50 10.52
N LEU A 364 2.13 34.15 11.22
CA LEU A 364 2.07 33.65 12.58
C LEU A 364 3.30 34.10 13.36
N ARG A 365 3.09 34.52 14.61
CA ARG A 365 4.15 34.77 15.57
C ARG A 365 3.81 34.12 16.90
N THR A 366 4.75 33.40 17.49
CA THR A 366 4.64 32.87 18.85
C THR A 366 5.68 33.50 19.75
N ARG A 367 5.33 33.67 21.04
CA ARG A 367 6.25 34.15 22.08
C ARG A 367 6.03 33.32 23.34
N SER A 368 7.09 32.64 23.77
CA SER A 368 7.13 31.85 25.02
C SER A 368 5.89 30.96 25.19
N LEU A 369 5.42 30.37 24.09
CA LEU A 369 4.14 29.67 24.01
C LEU A 369 4.23 28.28 24.65
N ALA A 370 3.36 27.96 25.61
CA ALA A 370 3.19 26.63 26.18
C ALA A 370 1.85 26.03 25.76
N ILE A 371 1.91 24.82 25.18
CA ILE A 371 0.77 24.11 24.63
C ILE A 371 0.38 22.97 25.57
N GLY A 372 -0.90 22.86 25.87
CA GLY A 372 -1.46 21.79 26.70
C GLY A 372 -2.97 21.96 26.87
N TYR A 373 -3.54 21.12 27.70
CA TYR A 373 -4.96 21.18 28.08
C TYR A 373 -5.08 21.81 29.48
N PRO A 374 -6.10 22.67 29.73
CA PRO A 374 -6.28 23.33 31.04
C PRO A 374 -6.44 22.37 32.22
N GLU A 375 -6.97 21.16 31.95
CA GLU A 375 -7.21 20.12 32.95
C GLU A 375 -6.05 19.11 33.04
N GLY A 376 -4.96 19.31 32.30
CA GLY A 376 -3.81 18.41 32.27
C GLY A 376 -2.80 18.71 33.38
N GLU A 377 -1.89 17.75 33.66
CA GLU A 377 -0.83 17.88 34.67
C GLU A 377 0.26 18.89 34.30
N GLY A 378 0.14 19.60 33.17
CA GLY A 378 1.11 20.61 32.69
C GLY A 378 1.16 20.76 31.19
N PRO A 379 2.12 21.56 30.65
CA PRO A 379 2.25 21.74 29.23
C PRO A 379 2.74 20.48 28.54
N LEU A 380 2.13 20.10 27.41
CA LEU A 380 2.60 19.02 26.54
C LEU A 380 3.99 19.33 25.98
N PHE A 381 4.20 20.59 25.57
CA PHE A 381 5.50 21.10 25.16
C PHE A 381 5.51 22.63 25.11
N LYS A 382 6.72 23.20 25.06
CA LYS A 382 6.94 24.64 24.86
C LYS A 382 7.37 24.87 23.41
N VAL A 383 6.75 25.84 22.77
CA VAL A 383 7.07 26.24 21.40
C VAL A 383 8.12 27.38 21.48
N PRO A 384 9.21 27.28 20.74
CA PRO A 384 10.16 28.38 20.63
C PRO A 384 9.48 29.62 20.00
N ASP A 385 10.10 30.77 20.16
CA ASP A 385 9.63 31.98 19.47
C ASP A 385 9.77 31.76 17.96
N LEU A 386 8.63 31.67 17.28
CA LEU A 386 8.54 31.45 15.86
C LEU A 386 7.96 32.65 15.14
N LEU A 387 8.45 32.89 13.95
CA LEU A 387 7.89 33.82 13.00
C LEU A 387 7.67 33.09 11.69
N LEU A 388 6.44 33.06 11.18
CA LEU A 388 6.11 32.53 9.86
C LEU A 388 5.65 33.67 8.97
N ALA A 389 6.38 33.87 7.89
CA ALA A 389 6.09 34.92 6.92
C ALA A 389 5.24 34.35 5.75
N ARG A 390 4.66 35.24 4.99
CA ARG A 390 3.89 34.93 3.79
C ARG A 390 4.77 34.20 2.75
N GLY A 391 4.27 33.08 2.23
CA GLY A 391 4.98 32.25 1.24
C GLY A 391 5.92 31.23 1.85
N GLU A 392 6.11 31.21 3.17
CA GLU A 392 6.86 30.17 3.86
C GLU A 392 5.99 28.94 4.11
N CYS A 393 6.62 27.77 4.09
CA CYS A 393 6.01 26.50 4.43
C CYS A 393 6.72 25.91 5.65
N ALA A 394 5.96 25.59 6.69
CA ALA A 394 6.50 25.01 7.91
C ALA A 394 5.97 23.61 8.14
N GLY A 395 6.86 22.66 8.43
CA GLY A 395 6.52 21.29 8.82
C GLY A 395 6.58 21.11 10.34
N VAL A 396 5.54 20.52 10.93
CA VAL A 396 5.52 20.15 12.36
C VAL A 396 5.77 18.65 12.49
N ILE A 397 6.95 18.29 13.00
CA ILE A 397 7.41 16.91 13.13
C ILE A 397 7.54 16.55 14.62
N GLY A 398 7.26 15.31 14.95
CA GLY A 398 7.41 14.78 16.32
C GLY A 398 6.66 13.46 16.52
N PRO A 399 6.90 12.76 17.64
CA PRO A 399 6.26 11.48 17.93
C PRO A 399 4.74 11.60 18.08
N ASN A 400 4.06 10.47 18.03
CA ASN A 400 2.64 10.41 18.27
C ASN A 400 2.35 10.80 19.73
N GLY A 401 1.29 11.58 19.95
CA GLY A 401 0.97 12.11 21.30
C GLY A 401 1.74 13.37 21.71
N ALA A 402 2.76 13.81 20.97
CA ALA A 402 3.54 15.02 21.31
C ALA A 402 2.77 16.36 21.24
N GLY A 403 1.49 16.33 20.86
CA GLY A 403 0.68 17.55 20.83
C GLY A 403 0.67 18.33 19.52
N LYS A 404 1.11 17.73 18.38
CA LYS A 404 1.08 18.37 17.05
C LYS A 404 -0.30 18.91 16.68
N THR A 405 -1.32 18.07 16.81
CA THR A 405 -2.72 18.47 16.55
C THR A 405 -3.22 19.51 17.55
N THR A 406 -2.76 19.44 18.80
CA THR A 406 -3.08 20.43 19.84
C THR A 406 -2.51 21.80 19.48
N PHE A 407 -1.27 21.84 18.97
CA PHE A 407 -0.67 23.07 18.46
C PHE A 407 -1.48 23.68 17.30
N LEU A 408 -1.87 22.87 16.31
CA LEU A 408 -2.71 23.34 15.20
C LEU A 408 -4.07 23.86 15.71
N LYS A 409 -4.70 23.18 16.68
CA LYS A 409 -5.94 23.65 17.32
C LYS A 409 -5.75 24.98 18.04
N THR A 410 -4.58 25.19 18.66
CA THR A 410 -4.24 26.49 19.30
C THR A 410 -4.06 27.58 18.25
N ILE A 411 -3.39 27.32 17.13
CA ILE A 411 -3.29 28.27 16.00
C ILE A 411 -4.67 28.65 15.47
N LEU A 412 -5.59 27.69 15.38
CA LEU A 412 -6.97 27.91 14.94
C LEU A 412 -7.85 28.63 15.97
N GLY A 413 -7.33 28.94 17.16
CA GLY A 413 -8.10 29.55 18.24
C GLY A 413 -9.13 28.61 18.89
N LYS A 414 -9.09 27.29 18.57
CA LYS A 414 -9.98 26.27 19.16
C LYS A 414 -9.55 25.87 20.58
N LEU A 415 -8.31 26.15 20.94
CA LEU A 415 -7.73 25.88 22.25
C LEU A 415 -6.88 27.08 22.66
N ALA A 416 -7.04 27.58 23.88
CA ALA A 416 -6.20 28.63 24.42
C ALA A 416 -4.83 28.04 24.80
N PRO A 417 -3.72 28.77 24.58
CA PRO A 417 -2.43 28.38 25.12
C PRO A 417 -2.42 28.43 26.65
N LEU A 418 -1.59 27.60 27.28
CA LEU A 418 -1.43 27.63 28.75
C LEU A 418 -0.60 28.84 29.20
N GLU A 419 0.45 29.17 28.41
CA GLU A 419 1.32 30.33 28.67
C GLU A 419 1.75 30.95 27.34
N GLY A 420 2.16 32.19 27.37
CA GLY A 420 2.71 32.92 26.23
C GLY A 420 1.65 33.49 25.30
N GLU A 421 2.10 34.01 24.16
CA GLU A 421 1.27 34.68 23.18
C GLU A 421 1.37 34.04 21.79
N LEU A 422 0.22 33.94 21.13
CA LEU A 422 0.10 33.55 19.73
C LEU A 422 -0.60 34.70 18.98
N LEU A 423 0.07 35.23 18.00
CA LEU A 423 -0.44 36.31 17.15
C LEU A 423 -0.57 35.83 15.72
N LEU A 424 -1.77 35.99 15.17
CA LEU A 424 -2.04 35.77 13.75
C LEU A 424 -1.96 37.10 13.00
N GLY A 425 -1.48 37.09 11.78
CA GLY A 425 -1.44 38.26 10.93
C GLY A 425 -2.84 38.79 10.59
N ALA A 426 -2.90 40.06 10.17
CA ALA A 426 -4.16 40.69 9.79
C ALA A 426 -4.69 40.10 8.44
N SER A 427 -6.01 39.98 8.35
CA SER A 427 -6.71 39.57 7.12
C SER A 427 -6.28 38.18 6.57
N LEU A 428 -6.02 37.23 7.48
CA LEU A 428 -5.75 35.86 7.12
C LEU A 428 -7.07 35.10 6.87
N ASP A 429 -7.13 34.39 5.75
CA ASP A 429 -8.15 33.41 5.48
C ASP A 429 -7.55 32.03 5.78
N ILE A 430 -8.08 31.33 6.78
CA ILE A 430 -7.47 30.09 7.31
C ILE A 430 -8.30 28.90 6.86
N GLY A 431 -7.72 28.10 5.96
CA GLY A 431 -8.23 26.79 5.62
C GLY A 431 -7.63 25.70 6.53
N TYR A 432 -8.46 24.86 7.12
CA TYR A 432 -8.03 23.72 7.93
C TYR A 432 -8.53 22.41 7.36
N PHE A 433 -7.60 21.51 7.05
CA PHE A 433 -7.91 20.15 6.64
C PHE A 433 -7.64 19.18 7.81
N ALA A 434 -8.71 18.64 8.37
CA ALA A 434 -8.63 17.75 9.53
C ALA A 434 -8.28 16.31 9.13
N GLN A 435 -7.71 15.54 10.05
CA GLN A 435 -7.37 14.13 9.87
C GLN A 435 -8.63 13.22 9.78
N GLY A 436 -9.78 13.67 10.31
CA GLY A 436 -11.08 13.00 10.20
C GLY A 436 -12.06 13.80 9.34
N HIS A 437 -13.08 13.15 8.81
CA HIS A 437 -14.13 13.77 7.97
C HIS A 437 -15.07 14.74 8.72
N GLU A 438 -14.71 15.21 9.89
CA GLU A 438 -15.48 16.20 10.63
C GLU A 438 -15.44 17.55 9.89
N GLY A 439 -16.46 17.84 9.09
CA GLY A 439 -16.63 19.14 8.45
C GLY A 439 -16.77 19.19 6.93
N LEU A 440 -16.88 18.08 6.26
CA LEU A 440 -17.34 18.03 4.86
C LEU A 440 -18.86 17.85 4.86
N ASN A 441 -19.60 18.96 4.87
CA ASN A 441 -21.03 19.03 4.52
C ASN A 441 -21.18 19.33 3.05
#